data_57f8abeb35bb5e148fc84f02d9937de6
#
_entry.id   57f8abeb35bb5e148fc84f02d9937de6
#
_cell.length_a   1.000
_cell.length_b   1.000
_cell.length_c   1.000
_cell.angle_alpha   90.00
_cell.angle_beta   90.00
_cell.angle_gamma   90.00
#
_symmetry.space_group_name_H-M   'P 1'
#
loop_
_entity.id
_entity.type
_entity.pdbx_description
1 polymer ?
#
loop_
_entity_poly.entity_id
_entity_poly.type
_entity_poly.pdbx_seq_one_letter_code
_entity_poly.pdbx_strand_id
1 'polypeptide(L)'
;LYVHDNAQGAETLAAIRSLIESWKQNNSDGYYGNLRMELANVKEEDWANNWKKYYKPFRVGKTLVVKPSWEEVTPAAGDRILEIDPASTFGTGQHHTTKLVMEALEDIVKPGAKVLDLGCGSGILSIASLLFGAEKVTMCDIFENAVKTASENVEKNNFTHEHYTAYCGNIIDDAELRSKLGTGYDVVCANIVADVIIGMSPLFAGFMKPDATLIVSGIIDERLDEVNAALTENGFVIADSRSEEGWNCIILHR
;
A
#
# COMPACT_ATOMS: atom_id res chain seq x y z
N LEU A 1 -8.59 2.99 23.68
CA LEU A 1 -9.85 3.40 23.10
C LEU A 1 -9.90 4.92 23.03
N TYR A 2 -10.32 5.48 21.88
CA TYR A 2 -10.53 6.93 21.72
C TYR A 2 -12.03 7.19 21.68
N VAL A 3 -12.43 8.26 22.34
CA VAL A 3 -13.83 8.70 22.42
C VAL A 3 -13.87 10.20 22.20
N HIS A 4 -14.76 10.68 21.34
CA HIS A 4 -14.89 12.11 21.08
C HIS A 4 -15.37 12.87 22.33
N ASP A 5 -14.88 14.07 22.56
CA ASP A 5 -15.32 14.94 23.64
C ASP A 5 -16.64 15.64 23.28
N ASN A 6 -17.72 14.87 23.30
CA ASN A 6 -19.09 15.29 23.03
C ASN A 6 -20.09 14.46 23.86
N ALA A 7 -21.38 14.73 23.73
CA ALA A 7 -22.42 14.03 24.48
C ALA A 7 -22.40 12.50 24.26
N GLN A 8 -22.22 12.03 23.04
CA GLN A 8 -22.12 10.62 22.68
C GLN A 8 -20.87 9.97 23.28
N GLY A 9 -19.76 10.69 23.32
CA GLY A 9 -18.52 10.24 23.95
C GLY A 9 -18.68 10.11 25.47
N ALA A 10 -19.38 11.03 26.12
CA ALA A 10 -19.67 10.96 27.54
C ALA A 10 -20.54 9.72 27.90
N GLU A 11 -21.54 9.41 27.07
CA GLU A 11 -22.35 8.18 27.21
C GLU A 11 -21.51 6.91 27.04
N THR A 12 -20.63 6.90 26.04
CA THR A 12 -19.70 5.77 25.79
C THR A 12 -18.76 5.55 26.97
N LEU A 13 -18.19 6.64 27.53
CA LEU A 13 -17.34 6.56 28.73
C LEU A 13 -18.09 6.06 29.97
N ALA A 14 -19.34 6.48 30.13
CA ALA A 14 -20.19 6.00 31.23
C ALA A 14 -20.46 4.49 31.09
N ALA A 15 -20.76 4.00 29.91
CA ALA A 15 -20.96 2.58 29.63
C ALA A 15 -19.69 1.76 29.91
N ILE A 16 -18.52 2.25 29.48
CA ILE A 16 -17.23 1.60 29.73
C ILE A 16 -16.92 1.52 31.23
N ARG A 17 -17.15 2.61 31.97
CA ARG A 17 -16.97 2.63 33.42
C ARG A 17 -17.86 1.61 34.11
N SER A 18 -19.14 1.54 33.75
CA SER A 18 -20.08 0.54 34.29
C SER A 18 -19.62 -0.87 33.99
N LEU A 19 -19.11 -1.16 32.79
CA LEU A 19 -18.58 -2.45 32.40
C LEU A 19 -17.34 -2.83 33.22
N ILE A 20 -16.39 -1.92 33.38
CA ILE A 20 -15.20 -2.13 34.20
C ILE A 20 -15.55 -2.41 35.66
N GLU A 21 -16.51 -1.68 36.25
CA GLU A 21 -16.96 -1.93 37.61
C GLU A 21 -17.63 -3.30 37.75
N SER A 22 -18.43 -3.71 36.78
CA SER A 22 -19.00 -5.07 36.72
C SER A 22 -17.91 -6.16 36.68
N TRP A 23 -16.85 -5.94 35.88
CA TRP A 23 -15.73 -6.89 35.82
C TRP A 23 -14.91 -6.91 37.10
N LYS A 24 -14.71 -5.79 37.79
CA LYS A 24 -14.03 -5.74 39.08
C LYS A 24 -14.77 -6.57 40.13
N GLN A 25 -16.11 -6.49 40.14
CA GLN A 25 -16.93 -7.29 41.10
C GLN A 25 -16.78 -8.79 40.85
N ASN A 26 -16.50 -9.22 39.63
CA ASN A 26 -16.36 -10.63 39.25
C ASN A 26 -14.89 -11.09 39.10
N ASN A 27 -13.91 -10.24 39.48
CA ASN A 27 -12.47 -10.50 39.32
C ASN A 27 -11.82 -11.03 40.62
N SER A 28 -12.49 -11.95 41.32
CA SER A 28 -12.01 -12.49 42.60
C SER A 28 -10.69 -13.29 42.46
N ASP A 29 -10.42 -13.82 41.29
CA ASP A 29 -9.23 -14.63 40.95
C ASP A 29 -8.10 -13.79 40.27
N GLY A 30 -8.34 -12.49 40.09
CA GLY A 30 -7.36 -11.60 39.44
C GLY A 30 -7.17 -11.81 37.95
N TYR A 31 -8.01 -12.61 37.29
CA TYR A 31 -7.90 -12.96 35.86
C TYR A 31 -7.83 -11.73 34.95
N TYR A 32 -8.58 -10.67 35.26
CA TYR A 32 -8.62 -9.44 34.49
C TYR A 32 -7.58 -8.38 34.92
N GLY A 33 -6.65 -8.74 35.79
CA GLY A 33 -5.62 -7.79 36.27
C GLY A 33 -6.22 -6.63 37.10
N ASN A 34 -5.56 -5.46 37.07
CA ASN A 34 -5.94 -4.32 37.93
C ASN A 34 -7.19 -3.54 37.47
N LEU A 35 -7.69 -3.77 36.27
CA LEU A 35 -8.85 -3.08 35.67
C LEU A 35 -8.88 -1.58 35.96
N ARG A 36 -7.73 -0.90 35.80
CA ARG A 36 -7.58 0.52 36.01
C ARG A 36 -7.91 1.28 34.73
N MET A 37 -8.76 2.30 34.85
CA MET A 37 -9.09 3.19 33.75
C MET A 37 -8.41 4.53 33.99
N GLU A 38 -7.61 4.98 33.04
CA GLU A 38 -7.01 6.30 33.01
C GLU A 38 -7.56 7.08 31.80
N LEU A 39 -7.95 8.32 32.02
CA LEU A 39 -8.42 9.22 30.97
C LEU A 39 -7.34 10.28 30.74
N ALA A 40 -6.97 10.46 29.48
CA ALA A 40 -6.12 11.53 29.05
C ALA A 40 -6.83 12.31 27.93
N ASN A 41 -6.87 13.63 28.03
CA ASN A 41 -7.31 14.45 26.92
C ASN A 41 -6.17 14.56 25.91
N VAL A 42 -6.44 14.11 24.69
CA VAL A 42 -5.53 14.26 23.55
C VAL A 42 -6.17 15.26 22.61
N LYS A 43 -5.54 16.39 22.36
CA LYS A 43 -6.00 17.32 21.35
C LYS A 43 -5.92 16.65 19.99
N GLU A 44 -6.91 16.85 19.14
CA GLU A 44 -6.97 16.27 17.80
C GLU A 44 -5.72 16.62 16.97
N GLU A 45 -5.19 17.84 17.15
CA GLU A 45 -3.93 18.30 16.55
C GLU A 45 -2.70 17.53 17.05
N ASP A 46 -2.65 17.17 18.33
CA ASP A 46 -1.54 16.41 18.93
C ASP A 46 -1.58 14.94 18.46
N TRP A 47 -2.77 14.40 18.30
CA TRP A 47 -2.96 13.05 17.78
C TRP A 47 -2.64 12.98 16.28
N ALA A 48 -3.14 13.94 15.50
CA ALA A 48 -2.92 14.02 14.05
C ALA A 48 -1.43 14.12 13.67
N ASN A 49 -0.58 14.66 14.56
CA ASN A 49 0.84 14.87 14.29
C ASN A 49 1.79 13.97 15.09
N ASN A 50 1.31 13.28 16.12
CA ASN A 50 2.19 12.51 17.02
C ASN A 50 2.83 11.27 16.32
N TRP A 51 2.13 10.66 15.37
CA TRP A 51 2.64 9.54 14.58
C TRP A 51 3.81 9.96 13.67
N LYS A 52 3.87 11.24 13.23
CA LYS A 52 4.97 11.78 12.41
C LYS A 52 6.34 11.61 13.08
N LYS A 53 6.39 11.65 14.42
CA LYS A 53 7.63 11.45 15.20
C LYS A 53 8.21 10.04 15.05
N TYR A 54 7.36 9.07 14.74
CA TYR A 54 7.73 7.65 14.64
C TYR A 54 7.98 7.22 13.19
N TYR A 55 7.52 8.01 12.22
CA TYR A 55 7.76 7.74 10.81
C TYR A 55 9.12 8.32 10.40
N LYS A 56 10.14 7.49 10.45
CA LYS A 56 11.53 7.85 10.13
C LYS A 56 11.91 7.32 8.75
N PRO A 57 12.89 7.97 8.09
CA PRO A 57 13.44 7.46 6.84
C PRO A 57 13.94 6.02 6.99
N PHE A 58 13.72 5.22 5.97
CA PHE A 58 14.16 3.83 5.93
C PHE A 58 14.59 3.42 4.53
N ARG A 59 15.46 2.42 4.45
CA ARG A 59 15.94 1.87 3.19
C ARG A 59 15.11 0.66 2.77
N VAL A 60 14.88 0.53 1.45
CA VAL A 60 14.26 -0.63 0.82
C VAL A 60 15.17 -1.08 -0.33
N GLY A 61 15.43 -2.36 -0.41
CA GLY A 61 16.33 -2.91 -1.42
C GLY A 61 17.74 -2.31 -1.37
N LYS A 62 18.32 -2.07 -2.53
CA LYS A 62 19.73 -1.68 -2.69
C LYS A 62 19.92 -0.16 -2.68
N THR A 63 19.04 0.57 -3.36
CA THR A 63 19.27 2.00 -3.65
C THR A 63 18.13 2.91 -3.21
N LEU A 64 16.93 2.39 -2.88
CA LEU A 64 15.79 3.21 -2.53
C LEU A 64 15.82 3.61 -1.05
N VAL A 65 15.65 4.90 -0.78
CA VAL A 65 15.44 5.46 0.56
C VAL A 65 14.10 6.17 0.59
N VAL A 66 13.19 5.69 1.41
CA VAL A 66 11.85 6.27 1.61
C VAL A 66 11.90 7.22 2.80
N LYS A 67 11.40 8.43 2.61
CA LYS A 67 11.33 9.45 3.66
C LYS A 67 10.02 10.25 3.59
N PRO A 68 9.51 10.78 4.71
CA PRO A 68 8.48 11.79 4.68
C PRO A 68 9.07 13.18 4.37
N SER A 69 8.19 14.15 4.02
CA SER A 69 8.60 15.52 3.68
C SER A 69 9.28 16.27 4.84
N TRP A 70 8.93 15.94 6.09
CA TRP A 70 9.46 16.60 7.31
C TRP A 70 10.77 16.02 7.85
N GLU A 71 11.34 15.01 7.21
CA GLU A 71 12.64 14.43 7.60
C GLU A 71 13.66 14.71 6.51
N GLU A 72 14.88 15.07 6.93
CA GLU A 72 16.01 15.23 6.03
C GLU A 72 16.85 13.95 5.99
N VAL A 73 17.37 13.62 4.82
CA VAL A 73 18.26 12.48 4.62
C VAL A 73 19.48 12.95 3.82
N THR A 74 20.66 12.56 4.27
CA THR A 74 21.87 12.71 3.46
C THR A 74 22.04 11.48 2.58
N PRO A 75 21.81 11.59 1.24
CA PRO A 75 21.89 10.43 0.36
C PRO A 75 23.34 9.91 0.28
N ALA A 76 23.48 8.59 0.25
CA ALA A 76 24.73 7.96 -0.17
C ALA A 76 24.84 7.95 -1.71
N ALA A 77 26.04 7.69 -2.21
CA ALA A 77 26.23 7.59 -3.66
C ALA A 77 25.37 6.46 -4.25
N GLY A 78 24.51 6.80 -5.21
CA GLY A 78 23.61 5.87 -5.87
C GLY A 78 22.22 5.75 -5.21
N ASP A 79 21.97 6.43 -4.09
CA ASP A 79 20.64 6.45 -3.47
C ASP A 79 19.61 7.18 -4.32
N ARG A 80 18.42 6.61 -4.36
CA ARG A 80 17.20 7.20 -4.91
C ARG A 80 16.27 7.56 -3.75
N ILE A 81 15.96 8.83 -3.63
CA ILE A 81 15.13 9.32 -2.52
C ILE A 81 13.68 9.34 -2.99
N LEU A 82 12.83 8.60 -2.29
CA LEU A 82 11.38 8.60 -2.46
C LEU A 82 10.77 9.39 -1.30
N GLU A 83 10.20 10.54 -1.61
CA GLU A 83 9.47 11.33 -0.64
C GLU A 83 7.99 10.96 -0.65
N ILE A 84 7.44 10.55 0.49
CA ILE A 84 6.04 10.21 0.63
C ILE A 84 5.49 10.69 1.96
N ASP A 85 4.38 11.40 1.89
CA ASP A 85 3.65 11.76 3.09
C ASP A 85 2.51 10.76 3.29
N PRO A 86 2.56 9.97 4.36
CA PRO A 86 1.45 9.09 4.71
C PRO A 86 0.21 9.94 4.99
N ALA A 87 -0.76 9.85 4.10
CA ALA A 87 -2.09 10.40 4.29
C ALA A 87 -3.01 9.33 4.92
N SER A 88 -4.30 9.55 4.88
CA SER A 88 -5.31 8.55 5.29
C SER A 88 -5.43 7.35 4.35
N THR A 89 -4.58 7.26 3.32
CA THR A 89 -4.53 6.16 2.34
C THR A 89 -3.49 5.12 2.73
N PHE A 90 -3.70 3.87 2.30
CA PHE A 90 -2.74 2.79 2.47
C PHE A 90 -1.46 3.03 1.64
N GLY A 91 -0.32 2.49 2.09
CA GLY A 91 0.94 2.56 1.33
C GLY A 91 1.97 3.54 1.89
N THR A 92 2.24 3.47 3.21
CA THR A 92 3.33 4.22 3.85
C THR A 92 4.72 3.70 3.48
N GLY A 93 4.80 2.56 2.79
CA GLY A 93 6.06 1.89 2.44
C GLY A 93 6.68 1.03 3.54
N GLN A 94 6.23 1.15 4.79
CA GLN A 94 6.78 0.35 5.90
C GLN A 94 6.22 -1.07 5.96
N HIS A 95 5.06 -1.31 5.36
CA HIS A 95 4.45 -2.64 5.35
C HIS A 95 5.28 -3.61 4.49
N HIS A 96 5.41 -4.87 4.95
CA HIS A 96 6.21 -5.90 4.28
C HIS A 96 5.82 -6.08 2.81
N THR A 97 4.53 -6.12 2.50
CA THR A 97 4.05 -6.25 1.11
C THR A 97 4.56 -5.14 0.21
N THR A 98 4.56 -3.90 0.69
CA THR A 98 5.03 -2.75 -0.09
C THR A 98 6.54 -2.79 -0.30
N LYS A 99 7.31 -3.19 0.72
CA LYS A 99 8.77 -3.37 0.62
C LYS A 99 9.11 -4.44 -0.41
N LEU A 100 8.49 -5.62 -0.31
CA LEU A 100 8.71 -6.73 -1.24
C LEU A 100 8.46 -6.33 -2.69
N VAL A 101 7.38 -5.57 -2.96
CA VAL A 101 7.11 -5.07 -4.33
C VAL A 101 8.14 -4.04 -4.77
N MET A 102 8.54 -3.09 -3.90
CA MET A 102 9.56 -2.09 -4.24
C MET A 102 10.92 -2.75 -4.55
N GLU A 103 11.31 -3.78 -3.80
CA GLU A 103 12.51 -4.58 -4.07
C GLU A 103 12.42 -5.33 -5.40
N ALA A 104 11.24 -5.88 -5.73
CA ALA A 104 11.00 -6.52 -7.02
C ALA A 104 11.08 -5.51 -8.17
N LEU A 105 10.48 -4.32 -8.00
CA LEU A 105 10.54 -3.25 -8.98
C LEU A 105 11.97 -2.75 -9.22
N GLU A 106 12.82 -2.68 -8.18
CA GLU A 106 14.23 -2.31 -8.31
C GLU A 106 15.02 -3.27 -9.24
N ASP A 107 14.71 -4.56 -9.14
CA ASP A 107 15.37 -5.59 -9.96
C ASP A 107 14.81 -5.67 -11.40
N ILE A 108 13.53 -5.32 -11.60
CA ILE A 108 12.77 -5.60 -12.82
C ILE A 108 12.61 -4.38 -13.72
N VAL A 109 12.37 -3.19 -13.15
CA VAL A 109 12.13 -1.98 -13.95
C VAL A 109 13.39 -1.57 -14.68
N LYS A 110 13.27 -1.47 -16.02
CA LYS A 110 14.34 -1.02 -16.90
C LYS A 110 14.09 0.42 -17.35
N PRO A 111 15.14 1.18 -17.68
CA PRO A 111 14.98 2.49 -18.28
C PRO A 111 14.04 2.47 -19.50
N GLY A 112 13.07 3.38 -19.53
CA GLY A 112 12.08 3.46 -20.60
C GLY A 112 10.88 2.52 -20.44
N ALA A 113 10.77 1.75 -19.35
CA ALA A 113 9.63 0.88 -19.10
C ALA A 113 8.32 1.65 -18.87
N LYS A 114 7.20 1.05 -19.30
CA LYS A 114 5.85 1.50 -18.96
C LYS A 114 5.29 0.60 -17.87
N VAL A 115 4.83 1.21 -16.79
CA VAL A 115 4.34 0.50 -15.61
C VAL A 115 2.86 0.80 -15.37
N LEU A 116 2.09 -0.22 -15.02
CA LEU A 116 0.70 -0.10 -14.56
C LEU A 116 0.63 -0.49 -13.08
N ASP A 117 0.13 0.41 -12.26
CA ASP A 117 -0.04 0.23 -10.80
C ASP A 117 -1.53 0.18 -10.46
N LEU A 118 -2.02 -1.01 -10.15
CA LEU A 118 -3.42 -1.31 -9.85
C LEU A 118 -3.65 -1.41 -8.34
N GLY A 119 -4.51 -0.54 -7.81
CA GLY A 119 -4.65 -0.30 -6.38
C GLY A 119 -3.51 0.57 -5.88
N CYS A 120 -3.27 1.70 -6.55
CA CYS A 120 -2.07 2.52 -6.33
C CYS A 120 -1.97 3.16 -4.94
N GLY A 121 -3.08 3.31 -4.22
CA GLY A 121 -3.11 3.87 -2.87
C GLY A 121 -2.41 5.23 -2.77
N SER A 122 -1.29 5.28 -2.08
CA SER A 122 -0.46 6.48 -1.94
C SER A 122 0.37 6.83 -3.18
N GLY A 123 0.45 5.93 -4.18
CA GLY A 123 1.30 6.05 -5.36
C GLY A 123 2.75 5.62 -5.15
N ILE A 124 3.10 5.04 -4.01
CA ILE A 124 4.49 4.71 -3.66
C ILE A 124 5.16 3.78 -4.67
N LEU A 125 4.45 2.77 -5.19
CA LEU A 125 5.00 1.83 -6.18
C LEU A 125 5.23 2.52 -7.53
N SER A 126 4.32 3.42 -7.91
CA SER A 126 4.44 4.26 -9.08
C SER A 126 5.66 5.18 -9.01
N ILE A 127 5.87 5.84 -7.86
CA ILE A 127 7.03 6.71 -7.62
C ILE A 127 8.32 5.89 -7.65
N ALA A 128 8.35 4.73 -6.98
CA ALA A 128 9.49 3.84 -7.00
C ALA A 128 9.85 3.42 -8.43
N SER A 129 8.84 3.05 -9.24
CA SER A 129 9.02 2.68 -10.64
C SER A 129 9.65 3.82 -11.46
N LEU A 130 9.17 5.06 -11.30
CA LEU A 130 9.75 6.23 -11.97
C LEU A 130 11.20 6.49 -11.52
N LEU A 131 11.47 6.38 -10.24
CA LEU A 131 12.84 6.52 -9.70
C LEU A 131 13.77 5.41 -10.22
N PHE A 132 13.28 4.21 -10.48
CA PHE A 132 14.06 3.13 -11.11
C PHE A 132 14.23 3.29 -12.61
N GLY A 133 13.58 4.26 -13.24
CA GLY A 133 13.80 4.63 -14.63
C GLY A 133 12.63 4.31 -15.56
N ALA A 134 11.45 4.01 -15.04
CA ALA A 134 10.25 3.93 -15.88
C ALA A 134 10.04 5.27 -16.61
N GLU A 135 9.68 5.19 -17.90
CA GLU A 135 9.33 6.36 -18.69
C GLU A 135 7.98 6.91 -18.28
N LYS A 136 7.04 6.01 -18.04
CA LYS A 136 5.67 6.38 -17.70
C LYS A 136 5.01 5.36 -16.78
N VAL A 137 4.24 5.87 -15.82
CA VAL A 137 3.37 5.05 -14.98
C VAL A 137 1.90 5.40 -15.22
N THR A 138 1.04 4.38 -15.20
CA THR A 138 -0.41 4.56 -15.15
C THR A 138 -0.89 4.01 -13.81
N MET A 139 -1.60 4.85 -13.06
CA MET A 139 -2.11 4.54 -11.73
C MET A 139 -3.62 4.34 -11.79
N CYS A 140 -4.13 3.37 -11.05
CA CYS A 140 -5.57 3.18 -10.91
C CYS A 140 -5.92 2.78 -9.48
N ASP A 141 -6.96 3.40 -8.92
CA ASP A 141 -7.52 3.01 -7.62
C ASP A 141 -9.05 3.18 -7.64
N ILE A 142 -9.76 2.42 -6.81
CA ILE A 142 -11.22 2.53 -6.68
C ILE A 142 -11.66 3.78 -5.89
N PHE A 143 -10.75 4.36 -5.11
CA PHE A 143 -11.01 5.52 -4.27
C PHE A 143 -10.42 6.81 -4.88
N GLU A 144 -11.27 7.79 -5.12
CA GLU A 144 -10.87 9.09 -5.66
C GLU A 144 -9.81 9.80 -4.80
N ASN A 145 -9.92 9.66 -3.47
CA ASN A 145 -8.93 10.23 -2.55
C ASN A 145 -7.56 9.57 -2.68
N ALA A 146 -7.50 8.26 -2.97
CA ALA A 146 -6.25 7.56 -3.23
C ALA A 146 -5.58 8.07 -4.51
N VAL A 147 -6.33 8.18 -5.60
CA VAL A 147 -5.86 8.71 -6.88
C VAL A 147 -5.32 10.14 -6.73
N LYS A 148 -6.03 10.99 -6.00
CA LYS A 148 -5.59 12.35 -5.71
C LYS A 148 -4.28 12.36 -4.89
N THR A 149 -4.22 11.60 -3.81
CA THR A 149 -3.01 11.49 -2.97
C THR A 149 -1.83 10.94 -3.75
N ALA A 150 -2.04 9.92 -4.59
CA ALA A 150 -1.00 9.36 -5.45
C ALA A 150 -0.43 10.41 -6.40
N SER A 151 -1.30 11.18 -7.06
CA SER A 151 -0.89 12.27 -7.95
C SER A 151 -0.06 13.33 -7.22
N GLU A 152 -0.53 13.80 -6.07
CA GLU A 152 0.19 14.77 -5.24
C GLU A 152 1.56 14.24 -4.79
N ASN A 153 1.67 12.97 -4.44
CA ASN A 153 2.94 12.35 -4.04
C ASN A 153 3.90 12.17 -5.23
N VAL A 154 3.40 11.82 -6.43
CA VAL A 154 4.21 11.75 -7.64
C VAL A 154 4.81 13.13 -7.96
N GLU A 155 4.01 14.19 -7.88
CA GLU A 155 4.45 15.57 -8.13
C GLU A 155 5.47 16.06 -7.09
N LYS A 156 5.34 15.69 -5.81
CA LYS A 156 6.35 15.96 -4.77
C LYS A 156 7.71 15.37 -5.09
N ASN A 157 7.75 14.27 -5.82
CA ASN A 157 8.99 13.65 -6.28
C ASN A 157 9.51 14.25 -7.62
N ASN A 158 9.04 15.41 -8.00
CA ASN A 158 9.44 16.17 -9.20
C ASN A 158 9.07 15.49 -10.53
N PHE A 159 8.09 14.59 -10.53
CA PHE A 159 7.51 14.06 -11.75
C PHE A 159 6.26 14.86 -12.14
N THR A 160 6.00 14.96 -13.42
CA THR A 160 4.89 15.72 -14.00
C THR A 160 3.90 14.81 -14.71
N HIS A 161 2.78 15.35 -15.17
CA HIS A 161 1.79 14.61 -15.98
C HIS A 161 2.35 14.00 -17.28
N GLU A 162 3.55 14.36 -17.69
CA GLU A 162 4.24 13.67 -18.78
C GLU A 162 4.67 12.25 -18.36
N HIS A 163 4.98 12.06 -17.08
CA HIS A 163 5.48 10.81 -16.51
C HIS A 163 4.36 9.90 -15.96
N TYR A 164 3.16 10.45 -15.70
CA TYR A 164 2.09 9.64 -15.12
C TYR A 164 0.71 9.99 -15.66
N THR A 165 -0.19 9.03 -15.54
CA THR A 165 -1.64 9.19 -15.73
C THR A 165 -2.35 8.46 -14.59
N ALA A 166 -3.42 9.04 -14.06
CA ALA A 166 -4.15 8.47 -12.93
C ALA A 166 -5.65 8.35 -13.25
N TYR A 167 -6.26 7.23 -12.88
CA TYR A 167 -7.65 6.92 -13.10
C TYR A 167 -8.31 6.44 -11.82
N CYS A 168 -9.59 6.80 -11.63
CA CYS A 168 -10.41 6.29 -10.54
C CYS A 168 -11.47 5.34 -11.09
N GLY A 169 -11.58 4.14 -10.50
CA GLY A 169 -12.63 3.19 -10.81
C GLY A 169 -12.22 1.73 -10.58
N ASN A 170 -13.20 0.84 -10.74
CA ASN A 170 -13.02 -0.61 -10.58
C ASN A 170 -12.79 -1.29 -11.94
N ILE A 171 -11.59 -1.76 -12.19
CA ILE A 171 -11.27 -2.42 -13.47
C ILE A 171 -12.00 -3.76 -13.67
N ILE A 172 -12.51 -4.39 -12.61
CA ILE A 172 -13.24 -5.66 -12.73
C ILE A 172 -14.58 -5.42 -13.46
N ASP A 173 -15.28 -4.36 -13.09
CA ASP A 173 -16.64 -4.10 -13.56
C ASP A 173 -16.71 -3.10 -14.71
N ASP A 174 -15.66 -2.27 -14.90
CA ASP A 174 -15.66 -1.16 -15.85
C ASP A 174 -14.78 -1.45 -17.08
N ALA A 175 -15.42 -1.86 -18.17
CA ALA A 175 -14.76 -2.12 -19.46
C ALA A 175 -14.26 -0.83 -20.14
N GLU A 176 -14.93 0.31 -19.92
CA GLU A 176 -14.51 1.60 -20.48
C GLU A 176 -13.22 2.06 -19.79
N LEU A 177 -13.13 1.90 -18.47
CA LEU A 177 -11.92 2.17 -17.71
C LEU A 177 -10.76 1.30 -18.20
N ARG A 178 -10.96 -0.01 -18.39
CA ARG A 178 -9.92 -0.89 -18.96
C ARG A 178 -9.43 -0.39 -20.32
N SER A 179 -10.33 0.09 -21.17
CA SER A 179 -9.97 0.68 -22.46
C SER A 179 -9.15 1.96 -22.32
N LYS A 180 -9.47 2.81 -21.32
CA LYS A 180 -8.72 4.05 -21.01
C LYS A 180 -7.33 3.77 -20.45
N LEU A 181 -7.19 2.73 -19.63
CA LEU A 181 -5.88 2.28 -19.11
C LEU A 181 -4.96 1.84 -20.27
N GLY A 182 -5.52 1.31 -21.34
CA GLY A 182 -4.75 0.88 -22.50
C GLY A 182 -4.01 -0.44 -22.28
N THR A 183 -2.97 -0.67 -23.07
CA THR A 183 -2.20 -1.93 -23.12
C THR A 183 -0.72 -1.67 -23.36
N GLY A 184 0.08 -2.74 -23.34
CA GLY A 184 1.50 -2.65 -23.73
C GLY A 184 2.41 -2.19 -22.59
N TYR A 185 2.07 -2.57 -21.38
CA TYR A 185 2.92 -2.35 -20.21
C TYR A 185 4.04 -3.39 -20.12
N ASP A 186 5.21 -2.94 -19.70
CA ASP A 186 6.38 -3.79 -19.43
C ASP A 186 6.28 -4.42 -18.05
N VAL A 187 5.68 -3.71 -17.10
CA VAL A 187 5.42 -4.19 -15.74
C VAL A 187 4.00 -3.83 -15.33
N VAL A 188 3.29 -4.78 -14.77
CA VAL A 188 2.02 -4.56 -14.08
C VAL A 188 2.21 -4.93 -12.61
N CYS A 189 1.87 -4.06 -11.69
CA CYS A 189 1.90 -4.37 -10.26
C CYS A 189 0.54 -4.18 -9.60
N ALA A 190 0.24 -5.01 -8.60
CA ALA A 190 -0.95 -4.94 -7.76
C ALA A 190 -0.61 -5.39 -6.34
N ASN A 191 -0.59 -4.45 -5.40
CA ASN A 191 -0.40 -4.73 -3.97
C ASN A 191 -1.72 -4.54 -3.23
N ILE A 192 -2.57 -5.55 -3.31
CA ILE A 192 -3.96 -5.53 -2.86
C ILE A 192 -4.36 -6.89 -2.27
N VAL A 193 -5.52 -6.96 -1.63
CA VAL A 193 -6.00 -8.21 -1.00
C VAL A 193 -6.25 -9.34 -2.02
N ALA A 194 -6.06 -10.58 -1.59
CA ALA A 194 -6.12 -11.79 -2.41
C ALA A 194 -7.40 -11.92 -3.25
N ASP A 195 -8.58 -11.63 -2.67
CA ASP A 195 -9.86 -11.72 -3.40
C ASP A 195 -9.90 -10.82 -4.64
N VAL A 196 -9.32 -9.64 -4.54
CA VAL A 196 -9.26 -8.68 -5.66
C VAL A 196 -8.26 -9.15 -6.71
N ILE A 197 -7.10 -9.68 -6.31
CA ILE A 197 -6.11 -10.25 -7.24
C ILE A 197 -6.74 -11.41 -8.03
N ILE A 198 -7.45 -12.32 -7.35
CA ILE A 198 -8.16 -13.43 -7.97
C ILE A 198 -9.19 -12.91 -8.98
N GLY A 199 -10.00 -11.92 -8.59
CA GLY A 199 -10.97 -11.30 -9.48
C GLY A 199 -10.36 -10.58 -10.69
N MET A 200 -9.15 -10.04 -10.55
CA MET A 200 -8.40 -9.38 -11.62
C MET A 200 -7.60 -10.35 -12.49
N SER A 201 -7.36 -11.59 -12.04
CA SER A 201 -6.46 -12.53 -12.72
C SER A 201 -6.76 -12.75 -14.20
N PRO A 202 -8.03 -12.78 -14.69
CA PRO A 202 -8.32 -12.89 -16.11
C PRO A 202 -7.99 -11.62 -16.92
N LEU A 203 -7.81 -10.49 -16.25
CA LEU A 203 -7.66 -9.18 -16.89
C LEU A 203 -6.19 -8.77 -17.09
N PHE A 204 -5.28 -9.20 -16.21
CA PHE A 204 -3.89 -8.77 -16.23
C PHE A 204 -3.20 -8.93 -17.58
N ALA A 205 -3.38 -10.08 -18.23
CA ALA A 205 -2.77 -10.38 -19.51
C ALA A 205 -3.16 -9.38 -20.62
N GLY A 206 -4.34 -8.79 -20.54
CA GLY A 206 -4.83 -7.79 -21.50
C GLY A 206 -4.07 -6.47 -21.45
N PHE A 207 -3.45 -6.14 -20.33
CA PHE A 207 -2.65 -4.93 -20.17
C PHE A 207 -1.20 -5.11 -20.60
N MET A 208 -0.67 -6.34 -20.58
CA MET A 208 0.74 -6.66 -20.64
C MET A 208 1.27 -6.86 -22.07
N LYS A 209 2.55 -6.53 -22.27
CA LYS A 209 3.32 -7.03 -23.43
C LYS A 209 3.55 -8.55 -23.28
N PRO A 210 3.93 -9.25 -24.37
CA PRO A 210 4.21 -10.69 -24.30
C PRO A 210 5.32 -11.09 -23.32
N ASP A 211 6.32 -10.24 -23.14
CA ASP A 211 7.50 -10.45 -22.27
C ASP A 211 7.44 -9.60 -20.98
N ALA A 212 6.27 -9.10 -20.65
CA ALA A 212 6.06 -8.27 -19.47
C ALA A 212 6.06 -9.10 -18.18
N THR A 213 6.31 -8.40 -17.08
CA THR A 213 6.27 -8.98 -15.73
C THR A 213 5.05 -8.51 -14.96
N LEU A 214 4.36 -9.44 -14.33
CA LEU A 214 3.31 -9.18 -13.35
C LEU A 214 3.89 -9.36 -11.94
N ILE A 215 3.66 -8.38 -11.06
CA ILE A 215 4.06 -8.42 -9.66
C ILE A 215 2.80 -8.26 -8.81
N VAL A 216 2.46 -9.26 -8.00
CA VAL A 216 1.31 -9.20 -7.10
C VAL A 216 1.75 -9.42 -5.65
N SER A 217 1.15 -8.67 -4.73
CA SER A 217 1.41 -8.77 -3.29
C SER A 217 0.17 -8.33 -2.48
N GLY A 218 0.29 -8.33 -1.15
CA GLY A 218 -0.87 -8.15 -0.28
C GLY A 218 -1.53 -9.49 0.07
N ILE A 219 -0.77 -10.59 -0.06
CA ILE A 219 -1.23 -11.96 0.06
C ILE A 219 -0.64 -12.55 1.34
N ILE A 220 -1.51 -12.98 2.27
CA ILE A 220 -1.10 -13.74 3.45
C ILE A 220 -0.79 -15.21 3.08
N ASP A 221 -0.01 -15.90 3.91
CA ASP A 221 0.39 -17.30 3.66
C ASP A 221 -0.81 -18.22 3.39
N GLU A 222 -1.91 -18.05 4.14
CA GLU A 222 -3.11 -18.87 4.03
C GLU A 222 -3.84 -18.73 2.69
N ARG A 223 -3.59 -17.65 1.95
CA ARG A 223 -4.23 -17.36 0.66
C ARG A 223 -3.31 -17.56 -0.55
N LEU A 224 -2.04 -17.93 -0.31
CA LEU A 224 -1.02 -18.00 -1.35
C LEU A 224 -1.36 -19.04 -2.43
N ASP A 225 -1.76 -20.23 -2.03
CA ASP A 225 -2.07 -21.31 -2.97
C ASP A 225 -3.27 -21.00 -3.86
N GLU A 226 -4.29 -20.33 -3.30
CA GLU A 226 -5.48 -19.93 -4.04
C GLU A 226 -5.16 -18.86 -5.09
N VAL A 227 -4.34 -17.86 -4.73
CA VAL A 227 -3.90 -16.83 -5.68
C VAL A 227 -3.03 -17.44 -6.78
N ASN A 228 -2.09 -18.33 -6.42
CA ASN A 228 -1.25 -19.02 -7.38
C ASN A 228 -2.07 -19.84 -8.38
N ALA A 229 -3.08 -20.56 -7.91
CA ALA A 229 -3.98 -21.34 -8.76
C ALA A 229 -4.72 -20.41 -9.75
N ALA A 230 -5.33 -19.33 -9.27
CA ALA A 230 -6.06 -18.40 -10.10
C ALA A 230 -5.19 -17.74 -11.19
N LEU A 231 -3.96 -17.35 -10.85
CA LEU A 231 -3.03 -16.76 -11.81
C LEU A 231 -2.55 -17.79 -12.84
N THR A 232 -2.23 -19.01 -12.40
CA THR A 232 -1.77 -20.09 -13.29
C THR A 232 -2.87 -20.52 -14.26
N GLU A 233 -4.11 -20.64 -13.81
CA GLU A 233 -5.29 -20.93 -14.66
C GLU A 233 -5.50 -19.86 -15.75
N ASN A 234 -5.08 -18.63 -15.50
CA ASN A 234 -5.13 -17.53 -16.47
C ASN A 234 -3.83 -17.40 -17.31
N GLY A 235 -2.97 -18.43 -17.31
CA GLY A 235 -1.82 -18.55 -18.20
C GLY A 235 -0.55 -17.86 -17.72
N PHE A 236 -0.46 -17.51 -16.44
CA PHE A 236 0.76 -16.97 -15.84
C PHE A 236 1.66 -18.07 -15.30
N VAL A 237 2.96 -17.87 -15.41
CA VAL A 237 4.00 -18.75 -14.87
C VAL A 237 4.73 -18.01 -13.75
N ILE A 238 4.83 -18.64 -12.59
CA ILE A 238 5.56 -18.08 -11.44
C ILE A 238 7.05 -18.12 -11.75
N ALA A 239 7.69 -16.97 -11.79
CA ALA A 239 9.12 -16.81 -12.02
C ALA A 239 9.91 -16.70 -10.70
N ASP A 240 9.35 -16.02 -9.70
CA ASP A 240 9.95 -15.83 -8.38
C ASP A 240 8.85 -15.62 -7.32
N SER A 241 9.15 -15.94 -6.07
CA SER A 241 8.28 -15.69 -4.92
C SER A 241 9.12 -15.22 -3.75
N ARG A 242 8.72 -14.09 -3.16
CA ARG A 242 9.38 -13.48 -1.99
C ARG A 242 8.39 -13.43 -0.84
N SER A 243 8.86 -13.67 0.39
CA SER A 243 8.01 -13.62 1.58
C SER A 243 8.72 -12.94 2.74
N GLU A 244 7.96 -12.23 3.56
CA GLU A 244 8.42 -11.60 4.80
C GLU A 244 7.25 -11.53 5.80
N GLU A 245 7.47 -12.04 7.02
CA GLU A 245 6.52 -11.97 8.13
C GLU A 245 5.09 -12.42 7.78
N GLY A 246 4.95 -13.53 7.03
CA GLY A 246 3.66 -14.09 6.64
C GLY A 246 2.97 -13.39 5.46
N TRP A 247 3.68 -12.49 4.78
CA TRP A 247 3.24 -11.79 3.58
C TRP A 247 4.05 -12.20 2.36
N ASN A 248 3.37 -12.31 1.23
CA ASN A 248 3.95 -12.81 -0.01
C ASN A 248 3.89 -11.78 -1.14
N CYS A 249 4.91 -11.85 -1.99
CA CYS A 249 5.00 -11.16 -3.27
C CYS A 249 5.37 -12.18 -4.34
N ILE A 250 4.56 -12.27 -5.39
CA ILE A 250 4.75 -13.22 -6.49
C ILE A 250 5.11 -12.45 -7.75
N ILE A 251 6.13 -12.91 -8.46
CA ILE A 251 6.60 -12.35 -9.72
C ILE A 251 6.30 -13.39 -10.81
N LEU A 252 5.58 -12.98 -11.86
CA LEU A 252 5.08 -13.87 -12.88
C LEU A 252 5.38 -13.31 -14.29
N HIS A 253 5.49 -14.22 -15.23
CA HIS A 253 5.52 -13.97 -16.66
C HIS A 253 4.33 -14.65 -17.34
N ARG A 254 4.09 -14.27 -18.58
CA ARG A 254 3.05 -14.89 -19.40
C ARG A 254 3.61 -16.04 -20.22
#